data_55b0ecb8d4040f0e1b31352fa0ad8098
#
_entry.id   55b0ecb8d4040f0e1b31352fa0ad8098
#
_cell.length_a   1.000
_cell.length_b   1.000
_cell.length_c   1.000
_cell.angle_alpha   90.00
_cell.angle_beta   90.00
_cell.angle_gamma   90.00
#
_symmetry.space_group_name_H-M   'P 1'
#
loop_
_entity.id
_entity.type
_entity.pdbx_description
1 polymer ?
#
loop_
_entity_poly.entity_id
_entity_poly.type
_entity_poly.pdbx_seq_one_letter_code
_entity_poly.pdbx_strand_id
1 'polypeptide(L)'
;LYPFYIRESFFLLRKEYNLYCQWVCSQLSNVSFEQSVTKVEFCQQSECYTVTCKTPNGEQHYVTRHLVLGTGPAPYIPDCAVQSNSNNVLHSSDFCHRLDELKAAKRVTVVGAGQSAAEIYHTLLQQAVPQGLQLDWIARSPRYFPLEYTKLTLEMTSPEYVDYFYNLKTEQRDWLNQNQKNLFKGINGDLINDIFDTLYAQSLDGPISTTFKTNSKLTNTRKSAGCLVTEFYHQELNEAFEIKTDYLICATGFKYK
;
A
#
# COMPACT_ATOMS: atom_id res chain seq x y z
N LEU A 1 -2.03 -10.99 -27.55
CA LEU A 1 -1.35 -12.07 -26.82
C LEU A 1 0.16 -12.13 -27.10
N TYR A 2 0.61 -12.02 -28.36
CA TYR A 2 2.03 -12.15 -28.73
C TYR A 2 2.93 -11.12 -28.02
N PRO A 3 2.64 -9.80 -28.01
CA PRO A 3 3.46 -8.82 -27.28
C PRO A 3 3.53 -9.08 -25.77
N PHE A 4 2.43 -9.56 -25.16
CA PHE A 4 2.41 -9.93 -23.75
C PHE A 4 3.31 -11.14 -23.47
N TYR A 5 3.29 -12.14 -24.35
CA TYR A 5 4.15 -13.31 -24.25
C TYR A 5 5.64 -12.96 -24.37
N ILE A 6 5.99 -12.15 -25.37
CA ILE A 6 7.39 -11.73 -25.61
C ILE A 6 7.93 -10.81 -24.51
N ARG A 7 7.05 -10.12 -23.79
CA ARG A 7 7.45 -9.31 -22.64
C ARG A 7 8.05 -10.14 -21.49
N GLU A 8 7.79 -11.46 -21.46
CA GLU A 8 8.30 -12.41 -20.45
C GLU A 8 8.01 -12.00 -18.98
N SER A 9 7.05 -11.13 -18.77
CA SER A 9 6.60 -10.71 -17.46
C SER A 9 5.15 -11.12 -17.24
N PHE A 10 4.90 -11.91 -16.20
CA PHE A 10 3.55 -12.35 -15.83
C PHE A 10 2.78 -11.31 -14.98
N PHE A 11 3.42 -10.20 -14.63
CA PHE A 11 2.76 -9.12 -13.91
C PHE A 11 2.02 -8.20 -14.88
N LEU A 12 0.70 -8.09 -14.71
CA LEU A 12 -0.13 -7.18 -15.49
C LEU A 12 0.17 -5.72 -15.14
N LEU A 13 0.19 -4.88 -16.15
CA LEU A 13 0.16 -3.43 -15.93
C LEU A 13 -1.18 -3.03 -15.34
N ARG A 14 -1.21 -2.00 -14.50
CA ARG A 14 -2.45 -1.47 -13.89
C ARG A 14 -3.53 -1.17 -14.94
N LYS A 15 -3.14 -0.65 -16.10
CA LYS A 15 -4.05 -0.38 -17.21
C LYS A 15 -4.66 -1.66 -17.78
N GLU A 16 -3.87 -2.71 -17.94
CA GLU A 16 -4.35 -4.03 -18.44
C GLU A 16 -5.34 -4.64 -17.45
N TYR A 17 -5.03 -4.59 -16.14
CA TYR A 17 -5.94 -5.08 -15.11
C TYR A 17 -7.25 -4.29 -15.08
N ASN A 18 -7.20 -2.96 -15.22
CA ASN A 18 -8.39 -2.13 -15.30
C ASN A 18 -9.26 -2.47 -16.53
N LEU A 19 -8.65 -2.67 -17.69
CA LEU A 19 -9.36 -3.12 -18.90
C LEU A 19 -10.02 -4.49 -18.71
N TYR A 20 -9.33 -5.41 -18.04
CA TYR A 20 -9.91 -6.71 -17.67
C TYR A 20 -11.13 -6.55 -16.76
N CYS A 21 -11.03 -5.73 -15.70
CA CYS A 21 -12.17 -5.48 -14.82
C CYS A 21 -13.36 -4.86 -15.57
N GLN A 22 -13.12 -3.91 -16.47
CA GLN A 22 -14.17 -3.32 -17.31
C GLN A 22 -14.83 -4.35 -18.23
N TRP A 23 -14.01 -5.21 -18.83
CA TRP A 23 -14.51 -6.31 -19.65
C TRP A 23 -15.37 -7.26 -18.82
N VAL A 24 -14.93 -7.69 -17.63
CA VAL A 24 -15.73 -8.55 -16.74
C VAL A 24 -17.08 -7.90 -16.43
N CYS A 25 -17.08 -6.62 -16.03
CA CYS A 25 -18.32 -5.89 -15.76
C CYS A 25 -19.26 -5.82 -16.98
N SER A 26 -18.71 -5.72 -18.19
CA SER A 26 -19.50 -5.71 -19.43
C SER A 26 -20.14 -7.07 -19.77
N GLN A 27 -19.60 -8.17 -19.21
CA GLN A 27 -20.15 -9.53 -19.40
C GLN A 27 -21.23 -9.89 -18.36
N LEU A 28 -21.39 -9.10 -17.31
CA LEU A 28 -22.28 -9.37 -16.20
C LEU A 28 -23.47 -8.41 -16.22
N SER A 29 -24.69 -8.94 -16.30
CA SER A 29 -25.94 -8.15 -16.30
C SER A 29 -26.39 -7.73 -14.90
N ASN A 30 -25.81 -8.29 -13.85
CA ASN A 30 -26.21 -8.11 -12.44
C ASN A 30 -25.26 -7.20 -11.64
N VAL A 31 -24.39 -6.43 -12.31
CA VAL A 31 -23.52 -5.43 -11.67
C VAL A 31 -24.19 -4.06 -11.77
N SER A 32 -24.34 -3.39 -10.65
CA SER A 32 -24.87 -2.04 -10.56
C SER A 32 -23.85 -1.12 -9.91
N PHE A 33 -23.48 -0.04 -10.58
CA PHE A 33 -22.61 1.00 -10.07
C PHE A 33 -23.40 2.14 -9.41
N GLU A 34 -22.68 3.06 -8.74
CA GLU A 34 -23.25 4.23 -8.07
C GLU A 34 -24.29 3.87 -6.98
N GLN A 35 -24.09 2.71 -6.35
CA GLN A 35 -24.91 2.18 -5.26
C GLN A 35 -24.10 2.26 -3.95
N SER A 36 -24.20 3.36 -3.21
CA SER A 36 -23.52 3.50 -1.93
C SER A 36 -24.35 2.85 -0.82
N VAL A 37 -23.91 1.70 -0.32
CA VAL A 37 -24.57 1.03 0.81
C VAL A 37 -24.40 1.86 2.07
N THR A 38 -25.53 2.29 2.66
CA THR A 38 -25.57 3.12 3.87
C THR A 38 -26.01 2.34 5.10
N LYS A 39 -26.78 1.28 4.91
CA LYS A 39 -27.33 0.48 6.02
C LYS A 39 -27.55 -0.97 5.59
N VAL A 40 -27.31 -1.88 6.54
CA VAL A 40 -27.66 -3.31 6.42
C VAL A 40 -28.37 -3.72 7.69
N GLU A 41 -29.57 -4.29 7.55
CA GLU A 41 -30.38 -4.77 8.68
C GLU A 41 -30.79 -6.22 8.43
N PHE A 42 -30.68 -7.06 9.46
CA PHE A 42 -31.17 -8.42 9.42
C PHE A 42 -32.54 -8.52 10.10
N CYS A 43 -33.51 -9.05 9.39
CA CYS A 43 -34.85 -9.32 9.92
C CYS A 43 -34.96 -10.79 10.33
N GLN A 44 -35.08 -11.07 11.61
CA GLN A 44 -35.22 -12.43 12.14
C GLN A 44 -36.49 -13.13 11.70
N GLN A 45 -37.59 -12.40 11.46
CA GLN A 45 -38.88 -12.99 11.06
C GLN A 45 -38.87 -13.51 9.66
N SER A 46 -38.20 -12.80 8.73
CA SER A 46 -38.11 -13.18 7.30
C SER A 46 -36.80 -13.90 6.98
N GLU A 47 -35.87 -13.98 7.92
CA GLU A 47 -34.48 -14.48 7.75
C GLU A 47 -33.74 -13.84 6.55
N CYS A 48 -34.01 -12.55 6.32
CA CYS A 48 -33.46 -11.79 5.22
C CYS A 48 -32.73 -10.54 5.68
N TYR A 49 -31.75 -10.12 4.87
CA TYR A 49 -31.10 -8.82 5.00
C TYR A 49 -31.83 -7.79 4.16
N THR A 50 -32.05 -6.60 4.71
CA THR A 50 -32.41 -5.40 3.96
C THR A 50 -31.19 -4.54 3.80
N VAL A 51 -30.79 -4.28 2.55
CA VAL A 51 -29.62 -3.44 2.21
C VAL A 51 -30.16 -2.13 1.65
N THR A 52 -29.83 -1.02 2.34
CA THR A 52 -30.21 0.33 1.90
C THR A 52 -29.04 0.98 1.17
N CYS A 53 -29.30 1.44 -0.06
CA CYS A 53 -28.33 2.08 -0.92
C CYS A 53 -28.75 3.50 -1.28
N LYS A 54 -27.82 4.45 -1.18
CA LYS A 54 -27.97 5.79 -1.74
C LYS A 54 -27.51 5.79 -3.20
N THR A 55 -28.38 6.23 -4.10
CA THR A 55 -28.11 6.33 -5.55
C THR A 55 -28.30 7.78 -6.02
N PRO A 56 -27.87 8.13 -7.24
CA PRO A 56 -28.16 9.44 -7.82
C PRO A 56 -29.66 9.80 -7.91
N ASN A 57 -30.52 8.76 -7.98
CA ASN A 57 -31.97 8.89 -8.11
C ASN A 57 -32.71 8.75 -6.77
N GLY A 58 -32.01 8.75 -5.64
CA GLY A 58 -32.58 8.61 -4.30
C GLY A 58 -32.17 7.32 -3.62
N GLU A 59 -32.91 6.97 -2.57
CA GLU A 59 -32.65 5.77 -1.78
C GLU A 59 -33.32 4.53 -2.40
N GLN A 60 -32.59 3.42 -2.45
CA GLN A 60 -33.09 2.11 -2.90
C GLN A 60 -32.87 1.04 -1.84
N HIS A 61 -33.75 0.06 -1.80
CA HIS A 61 -33.70 -1.07 -0.86
C HIS A 61 -33.64 -2.39 -1.61
N TYR A 62 -32.74 -3.27 -1.17
CA TYR A 62 -32.61 -4.61 -1.68
C TYR A 62 -32.83 -5.61 -0.55
N VAL A 63 -33.59 -6.67 -0.81
CA VAL A 63 -33.80 -7.75 0.16
C VAL A 63 -33.09 -9.01 -0.34
N THR A 64 -32.29 -9.63 0.52
CA THR A 64 -31.53 -10.83 0.17
C THR A 64 -31.41 -11.78 1.36
N ARG A 65 -31.33 -13.09 1.09
CA ARG A 65 -31.05 -14.11 2.12
C ARG A 65 -29.57 -14.19 2.50
N HIS A 66 -28.69 -13.93 1.54
CA HIS A 66 -27.24 -14.02 1.73
C HIS A 66 -26.58 -12.71 1.33
N LEU A 67 -25.63 -12.26 2.13
CA LEU A 67 -24.88 -11.04 1.89
C LEU A 67 -23.39 -11.36 1.87
N VAL A 68 -22.70 -10.97 0.79
CA VAL A 68 -21.25 -11.06 0.68
C VAL A 68 -20.67 -9.67 0.73
N LEU A 69 -19.78 -9.42 1.72
CA LEU A 69 -19.11 -8.14 1.91
C LEU A 69 -17.73 -8.16 1.24
N GLY A 70 -17.62 -7.56 0.06
CA GLY A 70 -16.37 -7.38 -0.67
C GLY A 70 -15.81 -5.96 -0.55
N THR A 71 -15.93 -5.34 0.61
CA THR A 71 -15.64 -3.90 0.83
C THR A 71 -14.15 -3.55 0.92
N GLY A 72 -13.29 -4.55 1.01
CA GLY A 72 -11.84 -4.35 1.18
C GLY A 72 -11.45 -3.66 2.50
N PRO A 73 -10.16 -3.50 2.74
CA PRO A 73 -9.63 -2.76 3.88
C PRO A 73 -9.56 -1.25 3.60
N ALA A 74 -9.51 -0.45 4.67
CA ALA A 74 -9.29 0.99 4.58
C ALA A 74 -7.81 1.35 4.66
N PRO A 75 -7.35 2.43 3.99
CA PRO A 75 -6.02 2.97 4.15
C PRO A 75 -5.68 3.21 5.63
N TYR A 76 -4.48 2.81 6.03
CA TYR A 76 -4.03 3.01 7.40
C TYR A 76 -2.93 4.07 7.48
N ILE A 77 -3.24 5.20 8.09
CA ILE A 77 -2.27 6.23 8.47
C ILE A 77 -2.06 6.13 9.98
N PRO A 78 -0.82 6.06 10.50
CA PRO A 78 -0.57 6.01 11.95
C PRO A 78 -1.17 7.23 12.68
N ASP A 79 -1.70 7.03 13.89
CA ASP A 79 -2.36 8.09 14.66
C ASP A 79 -1.45 9.29 14.90
N CYS A 80 -0.16 9.05 15.14
CA CYS A 80 0.85 10.10 15.28
C CYS A 80 1.03 10.98 14.02
N ALA A 81 0.61 10.50 12.85
CA ALA A 81 0.61 11.28 11.61
C ALA A 81 -0.75 11.98 11.39
N VAL A 82 -1.86 11.31 11.71
CA VAL A 82 -3.22 11.86 11.60
C VAL A 82 -3.39 13.11 12.50
N GLN A 83 -2.82 13.09 13.69
CA GLN A 83 -2.91 14.19 14.67
C GLN A 83 -2.39 15.53 14.13
N SER A 84 -1.52 15.52 13.11
CA SER A 84 -1.07 16.76 12.47
C SER A 84 -2.19 17.53 11.75
N ASN A 85 -3.31 16.86 11.43
CA ASN A 85 -4.43 17.38 10.65
C ASN A 85 -3.98 18.17 9.40
N SER A 86 -3.07 17.55 8.62
CA SER A 86 -2.45 18.17 7.46
C SER A 86 -2.82 17.45 6.17
N ASN A 87 -3.19 18.21 5.15
CA ASN A 87 -3.41 17.71 3.79
C ASN A 87 -2.11 17.21 3.13
N ASN A 88 -0.96 17.48 3.73
CA ASN A 88 0.35 17.02 3.25
C ASN A 88 0.78 15.69 3.87
N VAL A 89 -0.04 15.09 4.74
CA VAL A 89 0.09 13.70 5.16
C VAL A 89 -0.81 12.85 4.26
N LEU A 90 -0.18 12.01 3.44
CA LEU A 90 -0.83 11.22 2.40
C LEU A 90 -0.73 9.72 2.73
N HIS A 91 -1.73 8.95 2.34
CA HIS A 91 -1.56 7.51 2.22
C HIS A 91 -1.00 7.16 0.83
N SER A 92 -0.32 6.02 0.72
CA SER A 92 0.21 5.55 -0.58
C SER A 92 -0.85 5.40 -1.68
N SER A 93 -2.13 5.20 -1.34
CA SER A 93 -3.24 5.17 -2.30
C SER A 93 -3.46 6.50 -3.03
N ASP A 94 -3.06 7.62 -2.43
CA ASP A 94 -3.27 8.96 -2.98
C ASP A 94 -2.13 9.41 -3.90
N PHE A 95 -1.04 8.65 -3.93
CA PHE A 95 0.22 9.00 -4.60
C PHE A 95 0.01 9.40 -6.07
N CYS A 96 -0.68 8.56 -6.84
CA CYS A 96 -0.88 8.83 -8.28
C CYS A 96 -1.69 10.10 -8.55
N HIS A 97 -2.62 10.45 -7.64
CA HIS A 97 -3.46 11.64 -7.76
C HIS A 97 -2.74 12.93 -7.36
N ARG A 98 -1.66 12.82 -6.57
CA ARG A 98 -0.89 13.95 -6.05
C ARG A 98 0.53 14.01 -6.61
N LEU A 99 0.85 13.22 -7.65
CA LEU A 99 2.22 13.04 -8.15
C LEU A 99 2.86 14.36 -8.61
N ASP A 100 2.11 15.22 -9.29
CA ASP A 100 2.67 16.48 -9.80
C ASP A 100 3.01 17.46 -8.67
N GLU A 101 2.21 17.48 -7.60
CA GLU A 101 2.50 18.24 -6.39
C GLU A 101 3.75 17.72 -5.67
N LEU A 102 3.88 16.40 -5.60
CA LEU A 102 5.04 15.74 -4.97
C LEU A 102 6.33 16.01 -5.74
N LYS A 103 6.27 16.04 -7.08
CA LYS A 103 7.44 16.40 -7.92
C LYS A 103 7.87 17.85 -7.76
N ALA A 104 6.93 18.74 -7.49
CA ALA A 104 7.20 20.17 -7.27
C ALA A 104 7.66 20.48 -5.83
N ALA A 105 7.62 19.52 -4.91
CA ALA A 105 8.05 19.68 -3.53
C ALA A 105 9.59 19.79 -3.42
N LYS A 106 10.07 20.39 -2.35
CA LYS A 106 11.51 20.43 -2.03
C LYS A 106 11.97 19.19 -1.27
N ARG A 107 11.09 18.64 -0.45
CA ARG A 107 11.40 17.43 0.34
C ARG A 107 10.17 16.56 0.54
N VAL A 108 10.32 15.27 0.28
CA VAL A 108 9.30 14.24 0.50
C VAL A 108 9.87 13.13 1.36
N THR A 109 9.13 12.72 2.37
CA THR A 109 9.48 11.59 3.24
C THR A 109 8.47 10.46 3.03
N VAL A 110 8.97 9.28 2.65
CA VAL A 110 8.19 8.05 2.49
C VAL A 110 8.41 7.15 3.71
N VAL A 111 7.33 6.72 4.34
CA VAL A 111 7.35 5.83 5.51
C VAL A 111 6.73 4.49 5.17
N GLY A 112 7.53 3.43 5.26
CA GLY A 112 7.11 2.06 4.98
C GLY A 112 8.26 1.20 4.45
N ALA A 113 8.12 -0.13 4.47
CA ALA A 113 9.14 -1.08 4.03
C ALA A 113 8.60 -2.11 3.04
N GLY A 114 7.43 -1.90 2.47
CA GLY A 114 6.80 -2.82 1.53
C GLY A 114 6.80 -2.30 0.10
N GLN A 115 6.18 -3.06 -0.81
CA GLN A 115 6.09 -2.81 -2.25
C GLN A 115 5.66 -1.37 -2.58
N SER A 116 4.56 -0.89 -1.98
CA SER A 116 4.06 0.46 -2.28
C SER A 116 5.05 1.57 -1.89
N ALA A 117 5.81 1.39 -0.80
CA ALA A 117 6.85 2.34 -0.42
C ALA A 117 7.99 2.36 -1.44
N ALA A 118 8.42 1.18 -1.90
CA ALA A 118 9.47 1.03 -2.89
C ALA A 118 9.09 1.61 -4.26
N GLU A 119 7.86 1.36 -4.74
CA GLU A 119 7.35 1.92 -6.00
C GLU A 119 7.28 3.45 -5.96
N ILE A 120 6.79 4.02 -4.86
CA ILE A 120 6.73 5.47 -4.67
C ILE A 120 8.13 6.06 -4.62
N TYR A 121 9.02 5.45 -3.82
CA TYR A 121 10.40 5.88 -3.73
C TYR A 121 11.10 5.84 -5.08
N HIS A 122 11.00 4.73 -5.82
CA HIS A 122 11.61 4.57 -7.14
C HIS A 122 11.10 5.60 -8.15
N THR A 123 9.79 5.83 -8.17
CA THR A 123 9.18 6.84 -9.05
C THR A 123 9.71 8.24 -8.77
N LEU A 124 9.79 8.64 -7.51
CA LEU A 124 10.32 9.96 -7.13
C LEU A 124 11.83 10.06 -7.32
N LEU A 125 12.57 8.99 -7.06
CA LEU A 125 14.01 8.92 -7.32
C LEU A 125 14.33 9.18 -8.79
N GLN A 126 13.58 8.59 -9.71
CA GLN A 126 13.78 8.77 -11.14
C GLN A 126 13.30 10.13 -11.67
N GLN A 127 12.17 10.62 -11.18
CA GLN A 127 11.45 11.74 -11.79
C GLN A 127 11.64 13.09 -11.09
N ALA A 128 12.03 13.10 -9.83
CA ALA A 128 12.07 14.31 -9.04
C ALA A 128 13.41 14.59 -8.38
N VAL A 129 14.15 13.57 -7.94
CA VAL A 129 15.48 13.76 -7.33
C VAL A 129 16.47 14.43 -8.28
N PRO A 130 16.55 14.10 -9.59
CA PRO A 130 17.39 14.82 -10.54
C PRO A 130 16.99 16.29 -10.74
N GLN A 131 15.78 16.68 -10.33
CA GLN A 131 15.24 18.04 -10.39
C GLN A 131 15.40 18.79 -9.06
N GLY A 132 16.10 18.22 -8.07
CA GLY A 132 16.41 18.84 -6.79
C GLY A 132 15.53 18.45 -5.62
N LEU A 133 14.66 17.43 -5.76
CA LEU A 133 13.90 16.89 -4.64
C LEU A 133 14.86 16.20 -3.64
N GLN A 134 14.75 16.55 -2.35
CA GLN A 134 15.29 15.73 -1.26
C GLN A 134 14.29 14.61 -0.95
N LEU A 135 14.72 13.36 -1.06
CA LEU A 135 13.86 12.20 -0.85
C LEU A 135 14.34 11.33 0.32
N ASP A 136 13.49 11.16 1.32
CA ASP A 136 13.80 10.28 2.46
C ASP A 136 12.93 9.02 2.42
N TRP A 137 13.53 7.87 2.67
CA TRP A 137 12.83 6.60 2.84
C TRP A 137 13.10 6.01 4.21
N ILE A 138 12.10 6.03 5.06
CA ILE A 138 12.21 5.65 6.47
C ILE A 138 11.36 4.42 6.75
N ALA A 139 11.94 3.42 7.38
CA ALA A 139 11.26 2.17 7.70
C ALA A 139 11.43 1.76 9.17
N ARG A 140 10.32 1.31 9.77
CA ARG A 140 10.38 0.66 11.10
C ARG A 140 11.03 -0.73 11.02
N SER A 141 10.93 -1.38 9.88
CA SER A 141 11.58 -2.67 9.62
C SER A 141 13.10 -2.55 9.75
N PRO A 142 13.81 -3.58 10.25
CA PRO A 142 15.27 -3.56 10.35
C PRO A 142 15.96 -3.60 8.98
N ARG A 143 15.25 -4.00 7.93
CA ARG A 143 15.74 -4.07 6.54
C ARG A 143 14.59 -3.87 5.57
N TYR A 144 14.92 -3.56 4.31
CA TYR A 144 14.01 -3.62 3.17
C TYR A 144 14.04 -5.04 2.62
N PHE A 145 13.17 -5.90 3.16
CA PHE A 145 13.14 -7.32 2.80
C PHE A 145 12.52 -7.53 1.42
N PRO A 146 13.09 -8.44 0.61
CA PRO A 146 12.43 -8.90 -0.61
C PRO A 146 11.22 -9.78 -0.26
N LEU A 147 10.29 -9.90 -1.20
CA LEU A 147 9.31 -10.99 -1.21
C LEU A 147 10.02 -12.31 -1.55
N GLU A 148 9.64 -13.36 -0.86
CA GLU A 148 10.22 -14.68 -1.06
C GLU A 148 9.46 -15.46 -2.13
N TYR A 149 9.93 -15.40 -3.39
CA TYR A 149 9.28 -16.06 -4.54
C TYR A 149 10.06 -17.28 -5.06
N THR A 150 11.01 -17.81 -4.35
CA THR A 150 11.73 -18.97 -4.84
C THR A 150 10.78 -20.15 -5.03
N LYS A 151 11.06 -21.02 -6.00
CA LYS A 151 10.16 -22.12 -6.36
C LYS A 151 9.79 -23.00 -5.18
N LEU A 152 10.74 -23.28 -4.26
CA LEU A 152 10.48 -24.06 -3.06
C LEU A 152 9.67 -23.30 -2.02
N THR A 153 9.83 -21.99 -1.91
CA THR A 153 9.00 -21.17 -1.02
C THR A 153 7.56 -21.07 -1.54
N LEU A 154 7.38 -21.04 -2.86
CA LEU A 154 6.04 -21.01 -3.48
C LEU A 154 5.24 -22.29 -3.26
N GLU A 155 5.84 -23.40 -2.84
CA GLU A 155 5.12 -24.59 -2.37
C GLU A 155 4.10 -24.28 -1.27
N MET A 156 4.34 -23.22 -0.47
CA MET A 156 3.39 -22.74 0.54
C MET A 156 2.12 -22.11 -0.05
N THR A 157 2.01 -22.00 -1.37
CA THR A 157 0.80 -21.58 -2.09
C THR A 157 0.14 -22.73 -2.83
N SER A 158 0.65 -23.96 -2.70
CA SER A 158 0.09 -25.15 -3.33
C SER A 158 -1.26 -25.53 -2.72
N PRO A 159 -2.11 -26.27 -3.47
CA PRO A 159 -3.36 -26.82 -2.92
C PRO A 159 -3.11 -27.69 -1.67
N GLU A 160 -2.05 -28.49 -1.68
CA GLU A 160 -1.66 -29.35 -0.56
C GLU A 160 -1.32 -28.55 0.70
N TYR A 161 -0.62 -27.43 0.53
CA TYR A 161 -0.34 -26.54 1.67
C TYR A 161 -1.62 -25.84 2.18
N VAL A 162 -2.55 -25.47 1.29
CA VAL A 162 -3.84 -24.90 1.69
C VAL A 162 -4.62 -25.87 2.55
N ASP A 163 -4.70 -27.14 2.16
CA ASP A 163 -5.37 -28.19 2.93
C ASP A 163 -4.66 -28.44 4.28
N TYR A 164 -3.33 -28.49 4.28
CA TYR A 164 -2.54 -28.58 5.50
C TYR A 164 -2.84 -27.41 6.44
N PHE A 165 -2.77 -26.18 5.96
CA PHE A 165 -2.99 -24.96 6.75
C PHE A 165 -4.42 -24.91 7.31
N TYR A 166 -5.43 -25.28 6.51
CA TYR A 166 -6.82 -25.31 6.92
C TYR A 166 -7.06 -26.27 8.09
N ASN A 167 -6.39 -27.42 8.10
CA ASN A 167 -6.52 -28.44 9.14
C ASN A 167 -5.74 -28.14 10.42
N LEU A 168 -4.92 -27.09 10.44
CA LEU A 168 -4.22 -26.66 11.65
C LEU A 168 -5.18 -26.04 12.67
N LYS A 169 -4.83 -26.12 13.95
CA LYS A 169 -5.51 -25.38 15.02
C LYS A 169 -5.39 -23.87 14.79
N THR A 170 -6.37 -23.10 15.26
CA THR A 170 -6.40 -21.65 15.07
C THR A 170 -5.13 -20.97 15.57
N GLU A 171 -4.64 -21.35 16.76
CA GLU A 171 -3.43 -20.76 17.35
C GLU A 171 -2.19 -20.99 16.48
N GLN A 172 -2.10 -22.14 15.82
CA GLN A 172 -1.00 -22.46 14.91
C GLN A 172 -1.09 -21.65 13.62
N ARG A 173 -2.29 -21.49 13.05
CA ARG A 173 -2.53 -20.64 11.88
C ARG A 173 -2.17 -19.18 12.17
N ASP A 174 -2.58 -18.67 13.33
CA ASP A 174 -2.29 -17.31 13.76
C ASP A 174 -0.78 -17.09 13.95
N TRP A 175 -0.10 -18.09 14.55
CA TRP A 175 1.35 -18.05 14.68
C TRP A 175 2.07 -18.03 13.33
N LEU A 176 1.67 -18.90 12.38
CA LEU A 176 2.22 -18.92 11.03
C LEU A 176 2.00 -17.59 10.31
N ASN A 177 0.78 -17.04 10.33
CA ASN A 177 0.45 -15.74 9.74
C ASN A 177 1.28 -14.59 10.31
N GLN A 178 1.67 -14.66 11.57
CA GLN A 178 2.53 -13.67 12.20
C GLN A 178 4.01 -13.82 11.85
N ASN A 179 4.49 -15.04 11.62
CA ASN A 179 5.92 -15.35 11.48
C ASN A 179 6.37 -15.54 10.03
N GLN A 180 5.45 -15.85 9.11
CA GLN A 180 5.74 -16.04 7.67
C GLN A 180 5.43 -14.81 6.82
N LYS A 181 5.64 -13.63 7.36
CA LYS A 181 5.26 -12.36 6.71
C LYS A 181 5.97 -12.08 5.39
N ASN A 182 7.17 -12.58 5.21
CA ASN A 182 7.98 -12.33 4.02
C ASN A 182 7.37 -12.94 2.74
N LEU A 183 6.44 -13.89 2.86
CA LEU A 183 5.70 -14.45 1.72
C LEU A 183 4.77 -13.43 1.06
N PHE A 184 4.27 -12.44 1.83
CA PHE A 184 3.29 -11.46 1.38
C PHE A 184 3.59 -10.02 1.80
N LYS A 185 4.68 -9.81 2.55
CA LYS A 185 5.16 -8.49 2.98
C LYS A 185 6.63 -8.34 2.64
N GLY A 186 6.89 -7.69 1.56
CA GLY A 186 8.24 -7.43 1.08
C GLY A 186 8.20 -6.59 -0.18
N ILE A 187 9.31 -6.49 -0.85
CA ILE A 187 9.49 -5.75 -2.09
C ILE A 187 9.85 -6.74 -3.19
N ASN A 188 9.33 -6.59 -4.39
CA ASN A 188 9.76 -7.35 -5.55
C ASN A 188 11.27 -7.24 -5.73
N GLY A 189 11.96 -8.37 -5.94
CA GLY A 189 13.42 -8.41 -6.07
C GLY A 189 13.95 -7.56 -7.23
N ASP A 190 13.25 -7.58 -8.37
CA ASP A 190 13.64 -6.77 -9.53
C ASP A 190 13.54 -5.28 -9.22
N LEU A 191 12.48 -4.85 -8.51
CA LEU A 191 12.34 -3.46 -8.09
C LEU A 191 13.46 -3.03 -7.11
N ILE A 192 13.91 -3.92 -6.22
CA ILE A 192 15.06 -3.63 -5.35
C ILE A 192 16.32 -3.39 -6.20
N ASN A 193 16.55 -4.24 -7.20
CA ASN A 193 17.68 -4.10 -8.11
C ASN A 193 17.56 -2.80 -8.91
N ASP A 194 16.40 -2.50 -9.49
CA ASP A 194 16.15 -1.26 -10.25
C ASP A 194 16.40 0.00 -9.40
N ILE A 195 15.98 -0.01 -8.12
CA ILE A 195 16.27 1.09 -7.20
C ILE A 195 17.77 1.25 -6.99
N PHE A 196 18.46 0.15 -6.73
CA PHE A 196 19.92 0.18 -6.52
C PHE A 196 20.65 0.66 -7.76
N ASP A 197 20.32 0.14 -8.95
CA ASP A 197 20.93 0.52 -10.22
C ASP A 197 20.67 1.99 -10.55
N THR A 198 19.47 2.50 -10.25
CA THR A 198 19.12 3.92 -10.38
C THR A 198 19.97 4.79 -9.46
N LEU A 199 20.13 4.40 -8.20
CA LEU A 199 20.99 5.10 -7.24
C LEU A 199 22.45 5.07 -7.70
N TYR A 200 22.94 3.93 -8.13
CA TYR A 200 24.30 3.81 -8.63
C TYR A 200 24.54 4.73 -9.84
N ALA A 201 23.66 4.68 -10.83
CA ALA A 201 23.77 5.53 -12.02
C ALA A 201 23.77 7.03 -11.67
N GLN A 202 22.85 7.47 -10.81
CA GLN A 202 22.80 8.87 -10.38
C GLN A 202 24.01 9.29 -9.55
N SER A 203 24.62 8.37 -8.78
CA SER A 203 25.81 8.67 -7.97
C SER A 203 27.04 9.02 -8.78
N LEU A 204 27.08 8.64 -10.05
CA LEU A 204 28.17 8.96 -10.97
C LEU A 204 28.20 10.45 -11.33
N ASP A 205 27.06 11.13 -11.24
CA ASP A 205 26.92 12.57 -11.50
C ASP A 205 27.12 13.42 -10.23
N GLY A 206 27.27 12.79 -9.08
CA GLY A 206 27.51 13.46 -7.79
C GLY A 206 26.65 12.91 -6.63
N PRO A 207 26.66 13.58 -5.48
CA PRO A 207 25.87 13.15 -4.32
C PRO A 207 24.37 13.17 -4.61
N ILE A 208 23.67 12.06 -4.30
CA ILE A 208 22.23 11.97 -4.50
C ILE A 208 21.51 12.54 -3.27
N SER A 209 20.51 13.39 -3.50
CA SER A 209 19.67 13.97 -2.45
C SER A 209 18.67 12.97 -1.88
N THR A 210 19.17 11.91 -1.23
CA THR A 210 18.33 10.87 -0.63
C THR A 210 18.87 10.36 0.70
N THR A 211 17.96 9.90 1.55
CA THR A 211 18.28 9.31 2.87
C THR A 211 17.52 8.00 3.06
N PHE A 212 18.23 6.97 3.47
CA PHE A 212 17.65 5.68 3.91
C PHE A 212 17.84 5.52 5.42
N LYS A 213 16.75 5.22 6.14
CA LYS A 213 16.84 4.82 7.54
C LYS A 213 15.88 3.68 7.85
N THR A 214 16.44 2.55 8.24
CA THR A 214 15.70 1.40 8.79
C THR A 214 15.58 1.52 10.32
N ASN A 215 14.95 0.56 10.99
CA ASN A 215 14.76 0.53 12.44
C ASN A 215 14.15 1.83 13.04
N SER A 216 13.52 2.66 12.23
CA SER A 216 13.09 4.01 12.60
C SER A 216 11.56 4.10 12.59
N LYS A 217 10.97 4.17 13.77
CA LYS A 217 9.52 4.28 13.97
C LYS A 217 9.11 5.75 13.97
N LEU A 218 8.12 6.12 13.16
CA LEU A 218 7.46 7.41 13.25
C LEU A 218 6.72 7.51 14.60
N THR A 219 7.02 8.55 15.37
CA THR A 219 6.47 8.75 16.71
C THR A 219 5.54 9.95 16.80
N ASN A 220 5.80 11.00 16.00
CA ASN A 220 5.00 12.20 15.98
C ASN A 220 5.07 12.92 14.63
N THR A 221 4.06 13.74 14.33
CA THR A 221 4.04 14.63 13.16
C THR A 221 3.30 15.90 13.52
N ARG A 222 3.93 17.05 13.30
CA ARG A 222 3.36 18.37 13.60
C ARG A 222 3.57 19.35 12.45
N LYS A 223 2.65 20.29 12.27
CA LYS A 223 2.83 21.42 11.33
C LYS A 223 3.79 22.44 11.93
N SER A 224 4.67 23.02 11.12
CA SER A 224 5.59 24.07 11.52
C SER A 224 5.95 24.92 10.31
N ALA A 225 5.65 26.21 10.36
CA ALA A 225 6.10 27.22 9.38
C ALA A 225 5.98 26.77 7.89
N GLY A 226 4.82 26.19 7.51
CA GLY A 226 4.55 25.80 6.11
C GLY A 226 5.07 24.42 5.71
N CYS A 227 5.73 23.68 6.60
CA CYS A 227 6.14 22.28 6.40
C CYS A 227 5.64 21.37 7.51
N LEU A 228 5.91 20.08 7.36
CA LEU A 228 5.74 19.08 8.42
C LEU A 228 7.08 18.86 9.13
N VAL A 229 7.05 18.71 10.44
CA VAL A 229 8.13 18.15 11.22
C VAL A 229 7.71 16.76 11.67
N THR A 230 8.43 15.75 11.21
CA THR A 230 8.20 14.33 11.52
C THR A 230 9.27 13.86 12.50
N GLU A 231 8.86 13.26 13.60
CA GLU A 231 9.73 12.76 14.65
C GLU A 231 9.82 11.23 14.54
N PHE A 232 11.03 10.73 14.61
CA PHE A 232 11.31 9.30 14.52
C PHE A 232 12.15 8.85 15.71
N TYR A 233 11.99 7.58 16.07
CA TYR A 233 12.82 6.92 17.06
C TYR A 233 13.52 5.72 16.44
N HIS A 234 14.85 5.73 16.43
CA HIS A 234 15.67 4.64 15.94
C HIS A 234 15.81 3.59 17.04
N GLN A 235 15.23 2.40 16.84
CA GLN A 235 15.03 1.40 17.88
C GLN A 235 16.32 0.75 18.38
N GLU A 236 17.33 0.56 17.52
CA GLU A 236 18.60 -0.06 17.90
C GLU A 236 19.59 0.96 18.51
N LEU A 237 19.61 2.19 18.00
CA LEU A 237 20.48 3.25 18.53
C LEU A 237 19.89 3.91 19.77
N ASN A 238 18.59 3.74 20.05
CA ASN A 238 17.85 4.41 21.11
C ASN A 238 17.92 5.95 20.99
N GLU A 239 17.84 6.46 19.77
CA GLU A 239 17.97 7.90 19.47
C GLU A 239 16.72 8.41 18.75
N ALA A 240 16.29 9.62 19.12
CA ALA A 240 15.26 10.34 18.41
C ALA A 240 15.88 11.30 17.39
N PHE A 241 15.21 11.48 16.25
CA PHE A 241 15.60 12.47 15.25
C PHE A 241 14.38 13.06 14.57
N GLU A 242 14.54 14.23 13.98
CA GLU A 242 13.49 14.93 13.25
C GLU A 242 13.84 15.06 11.76
N ILE A 243 12.80 15.04 10.92
CA ILE A 243 12.89 15.40 9.51
C ILE A 243 11.85 16.48 9.24
N LYS A 244 12.29 17.60 8.63
CA LYS A 244 11.38 18.62 8.07
C LYS A 244 11.08 18.23 6.65
N THR A 245 9.81 18.11 6.28
CA THR A 245 9.38 17.65 4.96
C THR A 245 8.15 18.43 4.50
N ASP A 246 8.00 18.60 3.19
CA ASP A 246 6.80 19.22 2.62
C ASP A 246 5.64 18.23 2.61
N TYR A 247 5.95 16.96 2.30
CA TYR A 247 4.96 15.87 2.27
C TYR A 247 5.48 14.64 3.02
N LEU A 248 4.57 14.04 3.79
CA LEU A 248 4.76 12.73 4.42
C LEU A 248 3.87 11.71 3.73
N ILE A 249 4.44 10.67 3.13
CA ILE A 249 3.70 9.59 2.48
C ILE A 249 3.75 8.35 3.37
N CYS A 250 2.61 7.96 3.91
CA CYS A 250 2.44 6.77 4.72
C CYS A 250 2.12 5.56 3.83
N ALA A 251 3.15 4.80 3.45
CA ALA A 251 3.00 3.50 2.80
C ALA A 251 2.89 2.38 3.85
N THR A 252 1.95 2.55 4.77
CA THR A 252 1.77 1.76 5.99
C THR A 252 0.70 0.69 5.87
N GLY A 253 0.21 0.48 4.63
CA GLY A 253 -0.75 -0.56 4.29
C GLY A 253 -2.19 -0.22 4.67
N PHE A 254 -2.98 -1.27 4.81
CA PHE A 254 -4.42 -1.16 5.00
C PHE A 254 -4.84 -1.94 6.24
N LYS A 255 -5.98 -1.57 6.85
CA LYS A 255 -6.62 -2.29 7.95
C LYS A 255 -8.10 -2.50 7.66
N TYR A 256 -8.63 -3.64 8.05
CA TYR A 256 -10.07 -3.85 8.12
C TYR A 256 -10.65 -3.00 9.25
N LYS A 257 -11.82 -2.43 8.99
CA LYS A 257 -12.61 -1.68 9.99
C LYS A 257 -13.44 -2.63 10.83
#